data_30f8fa42c0699e6536059c3ca1409736
#
_entry.id   30f8fa42c0699e6536059c3ca1409736
#
_cell.length_a   1.000
_cell.length_b   1.000
_cell.length_c   1.000
_cell.angle_alpha   90.00
_cell.angle_beta   90.00
_cell.angle_gamma   90.00
#
_symmetry.space_group_name_H-M   'P 1'
#
loop_
_entity.id
_entity.type
_entity.pdbx_description
1 polymer ?
#
loop_
_entity_poly.entity_id
_entity_poly.type
_entity_poly.pdbx_seq_one_letter_code
_entity_poly.pdbx_strand_id
1 'polypeptide(L)'
;MGNAVKYQRTLFEPEHELFRESYRAFLDRHVAPHHDEWEKAKIVDRGVWLEAGKQGFLGMAVPEEYGGGGDPDFRYNTIITEETTAGRYSGIGFGLHNDVVAPYLLRLANEEQSERWLPKFCTGELISAIAMTEPGTGSDLQGIKTRAVKQGDHYVLNGSKTFITNGINSDLVIVVAQTDPDKGAQGFSLLAVERGMEGFERGRHLDKIGLDAQDTAELSFTDVKVPAENLLGEEGMGFIYLMQNLPQERISIAIMAATAMETVLEQTLQYTKERKAFGRSIGSFQNSRFVLAELATEATAVRIMVDEFIRLHLDEKLSAEQAAMAKWYSTEKQVHLIDRCLQLHGGYGYMREYPIARAYLDARVQTIYGGTTEIMKEIIGRSLGV
;
A
#
# COMPACT_ATOMS: atom_id res chain seq x y z
N MET A 1 -21.21 -15.14 -1.37
CA MET A 1 -22.51 -14.50 -1.78
C MET A 1 -23.28 -15.47 -2.69
N GLY A 2 -24.62 -15.50 -2.64
CA GLY A 2 -25.38 -16.23 -3.65
C GLY A 2 -25.14 -15.65 -5.05
N ASN A 3 -25.07 -16.48 -6.08
CA ASN A 3 -24.73 -16.08 -7.46
C ASN A 3 -25.55 -14.90 -8.03
N ALA A 4 -26.72 -14.61 -7.48
CA ALA A 4 -27.61 -13.53 -7.96
C ALA A 4 -27.20 -12.11 -7.57
N VAL A 5 -26.23 -11.94 -6.64
CA VAL A 5 -25.82 -10.63 -6.11
C VAL A 5 -24.32 -10.35 -6.39
N LYS A 6 -23.59 -11.34 -6.95
CA LYS A 6 -22.18 -11.17 -7.22
C LYS A 6 -21.97 -10.38 -8.53
N TYR A 7 -21.33 -9.21 -8.45
CA TYR A 7 -20.90 -8.47 -9.63
C TYR A 7 -19.92 -9.32 -10.45
N GLN A 8 -20.23 -9.51 -11.73
CA GLN A 8 -19.34 -10.24 -12.65
C GLN A 8 -18.31 -9.25 -13.21
N ARG A 9 -17.09 -9.39 -12.75
CA ARG A 9 -15.96 -8.58 -13.20
C ARG A 9 -15.52 -8.99 -14.60
N THR A 10 -15.16 -8.00 -15.40
CA THR A 10 -14.63 -8.17 -16.77
C THR A 10 -13.26 -7.50 -16.91
N LEU A 11 -12.56 -7.30 -15.81
CA LEU A 11 -11.28 -6.61 -15.76
C LEU A 11 -10.11 -7.51 -16.17
N PHE A 12 -10.18 -8.80 -15.83
CA PHE A 12 -9.08 -9.74 -15.98
C PHE A 12 -9.28 -10.65 -17.18
N GLU A 13 -8.20 -10.95 -17.89
CA GLU A 13 -8.08 -11.91 -18.97
C GLU A 13 -7.62 -13.29 -18.42
N PRO A 14 -7.66 -14.37 -19.22
CA PRO A 14 -7.28 -15.71 -18.75
C PRO A 14 -5.86 -15.80 -18.16
N GLU A 15 -4.88 -15.10 -18.72
CA GLU A 15 -3.50 -15.05 -18.22
C GLU A 15 -3.42 -14.43 -16.82
N HIS A 16 -4.24 -13.43 -16.54
CA HIS A 16 -4.32 -12.83 -15.21
C HIS A 16 -4.88 -13.82 -14.17
N GLU A 17 -5.84 -14.64 -14.55
CA GLU A 17 -6.38 -15.65 -13.64
C GLU A 17 -5.36 -16.78 -13.38
N LEU A 18 -4.53 -17.16 -14.35
CA LEU A 18 -3.41 -18.08 -14.13
C LEU A 18 -2.36 -17.49 -13.17
N PHE A 19 -2.05 -16.21 -13.33
CA PHE A 19 -1.17 -15.50 -12.39
C PHE A 19 -1.77 -15.48 -10.98
N ARG A 20 -3.07 -15.22 -10.86
CA ARG A 20 -3.81 -15.25 -9.60
C ARG A 20 -3.71 -16.60 -8.90
N GLU A 21 -3.90 -17.68 -9.63
CA GLU A 21 -3.75 -19.06 -9.10
C GLU A 21 -2.33 -19.32 -8.60
N SER A 22 -1.32 -18.89 -9.38
CA SER A 22 0.09 -19.02 -9.01
C SER A 22 0.42 -18.22 -7.75
N TYR A 23 -0.04 -16.98 -7.67
CA TYR A 23 0.19 -16.13 -6.50
C TYR A 23 -0.53 -16.64 -5.25
N ARG A 24 -1.74 -17.18 -5.39
CA ARG A 24 -2.45 -17.86 -4.29
C ARG A 24 -1.66 -19.06 -3.76
N ALA A 25 -1.15 -19.90 -4.65
CA ALA A 25 -0.32 -21.05 -4.27
C ALA A 25 0.97 -20.60 -3.54
N PHE A 26 1.55 -19.48 -3.95
CA PHE A 26 2.68 -18.85 -3.23
C PHE A 26 2.27 -18.41 -1.82
N LEU A 27 1.15 -17.71 -1.67
CA LEU A 27 0.65 -17.27 -0.36
C LEU A 27 0.38 -18.44 0.57
N ASP A 28 -0.27 -19.50 0.08
CA ASP A 28 -0.57 -20.70 0.85
C ASP A 28 0.68 -21.43 1.33
N ARG A 29 1.74 -21.44 0.53
CA ARG A 29 2.99 -22.14 0.82
C ARG A 29 3.96 -21.34 1.68
N HIS A 30 4.12 -20.05 1.39
CA HIS A 30 5.23 -19.25 1.93
C HIS A 30 4.78 -18.15 2.91
N VAL A 31 3.48 -17.85 2.98
CA VAL A 31 2.94 -16.78 3.84
C VAL A 31 2.04 -17.35 4.93
N ALA A 32 1.00 -18.08 4.55
CA ALA A 32 -0.02 -18.58 5.49
C ALA A 32 0.56 -19.32 6.72
N PRO A 33 1.57 -20.21 6.57
CA PRO A 33 2.13 -20.93 7.71
C PRO A 33 2.90 -20.06 8.71
N HIS A 34 3.34 -18.85 8.29
CA HIS A 34 4.25 -18.00 9.06
C HIS A 34 3.62 -16.69 9.52
N HIS A 35 2.47 -16.31 8.95
CA HIS A 35 1.91 -14.96 9.15
C HIS A 35 1.61 -14.64 10.62
N ASP A 36 1.05 -15.57 11.38
CA ASP A 36 0.77 -15.38 12.81
C ASP A 36 2.07 -15.17 13.65
N GLU A 37 3.19 -15.75 13.21
CA GLU A 37 4.51 -15.52 13.84
C GLU A 37 5.03 -14.14 13.50
N TRP A 38 4.87 -13.69 12.25
CA TRP A 38 5.25 -12.34 11.83
C TRP A 38 4.42 -11.25 12.51
N GLU A 39 3.13 -11.48 12.74
CA GLU A 39 2.30 -10.56 13.53
C GLU A 39 2.83 -10.41 14.97
N LYS A 40 3.26 -11.51 15.60
CA LYS A 40 3.87 -11.48 16.94
C LYS A 40 5.25 -10.81 16.95
N ALA A 41 6.04 -11.06 15.90
CA ALA A 41 7.36 -10.47 15.74
C ALA A 41 7.31 -8.99 15.28
N LYS A 42 6.13 -8.52 14.84
CA LYS A 42 5.91 -7.18 14.28
C LYS A 42 6.70 -6.90 13.00
N ILE A 43 7.15 -7.94 12.31
CA ILE A 43 7.96 -7.83 11.09
C ILE A 43 7.83 -9.11 10.26
N VAL A 44 7.78 -8.95 8.96
CA VAL A 44 7.81 -10.06 7.99
C VAL A 44 9.25 -10.50 7.75
N ASP A 45 9.49 -11.81 7.72
CA ASP A 45 10.79 -12.38 7.42
C ASP A 45 11.25 -12.06 5.98
N ARG A 46 12.53 -11.72 5.83
CA ARG A 46 13.10 -11.36 4.51
C ARG A 46 13.12 -12.53 3.53
N GLY A 47 13.09 -13.77 4.01
CA GLY A 47 13.07 -14.97 3.16
C GLY A 47 11.87 -15.01 2.22
N VAL A 48 10.72 -14.48 2.63
CA VAL A 48 9.52 -14.43 1.77
C VAL A 48 9.71 -13.52 0.54
N TRP A 49 10.52 -12.48 0.67
CA TRP A 49 10.87 -11.59 -0.45
C TRP A 49 11.69 -12.31 -1.51
N LEU A 50 12.68 -13.11 -1.08
CA LEU A 50 13.51 -13.92 -1.99
C LEU A 50 12.65 -14.98 -2.71
N GLU A 51 11.70 -15.60 -2.00
CA GLU A 51 10.79 -16.57 -2.61
C GLU A 51 9.81 -15.89 -3.60
N ALA A 52 9.34 -14.67 -3.29
CA ALA A 52 8.51 -13.89 -4.19
C ALA A 52 9.28 -13.48 -5.46
N GLY A 53 10.53 -13.04 -5.32
CA GLY A 53 11.40 -12.70 -6.45
C GLY A 53 11.66 -13.89 -7.36
N LYS A 54 11.98 -15.08 -6.80
CA LYS A 54 12.18 -16.32 -7.58
C LYS A 54 10.96 -16.70 -8.44
N GLN A 55 9.76 -16.32 -8.03
CA GLN A 55 8.52 -16.64 -8.73
C GLN A 55 7.99 -15.48 -9.56
N GLY A 56 8.72 -14.35 -9.65
CA GLY A 56 8.37 -13.22 -10.49
C GLY A 56 7.25 -12.34 -9.94
N PHE A 57 6.99 -12.36 -8.62
CA PHE A 57 5.98 -11.52 -7.98
C PHE A 57 6.50 -10.14 -7.55
N LEU A 58 7.77 -9.86 -7.82
CA LEU A 58 8.41 -8.56 -7.61
C LEU A 58 8.89 -8.00 -8.95
N GLY A 59 8.69 -6.70 -9.19
CA GLY A 59 9.20 -6.03 -10.38
C GLY A 59 8.55 -6.48 -11.68
N MET A 60 7.24 -6.78 -11.72
CA MET A 60 6.55 -7.19 -12.95
C MET A 60 6.73 -6.21 -14.10
N ALA A 61 6.67 -4.91 -13.82
CA ALA A 61 6.85 -3.84 -14.82
C ALA A 61 8.34 -3.52 -15.12
N VAL A 62 9.29 -4.07 -14.37
CA VAL A 62 10.72 -3.86 -14.61
C VAL A 62 11.12 -4.59 -15.90
N PRO A 63 11.91 -3.96 -16.81
CA PRO A 63 12.39 -4.60 -18.03
C PRO A 63 13.09 -5.93 -17.77
N GLU A 64 12.94 -6.89 -18.72
CA GLU A 64 13.53 -8.22 -18.61
C GLU A 64 15.08 -8.18 -18.51
N GLU A 65 15.72 -7.19 -19.14
CA GLU A 65 17.17 -6.99 -19.07
C GLU A 65 17.69 -6.77 -17.65
N TYR A 66 16.83 -6.26 -16.73
CA TYR A 66 17.12 -6.12 -15.31
C TYR A 66 16.52 -7.24 -14.46
N GLY A 67 15.99 -8.29 -15.08
CA GLY A 67 15.44 -9.46 -14.38
C GLY A 67 13.97 -9.31 -13.95
N GLY A 68 13.26 -8.31 -14.43
CA GLY A 68 11.83 -8.13 -14.20
C GLY A 68 10.94 -8.89 -15.18
N GLY A 69 9.62 -8.70 -15.07
CA GLY A 69 8.65 -9.34 -15.94
C GLY A 69 8.48 -8.67 -17.31
N GLY A 70 8.95 -7.43 -17.47
CA GLY A 70 8.79 -6.65 -18.69
C GLY A 70 7.34 -6.24 -19.03
N ASP A 71 6.41 -6.49 -18.12
CA ASP A 71 4.98 -6.25 -18.34
C ASP A 71 4.45 -5.13 -17.41
N PRO A 72 4.12 -3.94 -17.97
CA PRO A 72 3.62 -2.81 -17.20
C PRO A 72 2.13 -2.93 -16.86
N ASP A 73 1.47 -4.04 -17.16
CA ASP A 73 0.04 -4.21 -16.91
C ASP A 73 -0.26 -4.21 -15.41
N PHE A 74 -0.85 -3.12 -14.92
CA PHE A 74 -1.17 -2.91 -13.52
C PHE A 74 -2.17 -3.94 -12.94
N ARG A 75 -2.82 -4.76 -13.79
CA ARG A 75 -3.69 -5.85 -13.34
C ARG A 75 -2.93 -6.92 -12.55
N TYR A 76 -1.65 -7.15 -12.84
CA TYR A 76 -0.80 -8.04 -12.02
C TYR A 76 -0.60 -7.50 -10.61
N ASN A 77 -0.32 -6.21 -10.46
CA ASN A 77 -0.23 -5.52 -9.17
C ASN A 77 -1.57 -5.58 -8.43
N THR A 78 -2.68 -5.37 -9.15
CA THR A 78 -4.04 -5.50 -8.63
C THR A 78 -4.28 -6.89 -8.03
N ILE A 79 -3.87 -7.95 -8.72
CA ILE A 79 -4.03 -9.34 -8.25
C ILE A 79 -3.23 -9.58 -6.98
N ILE A 80 -1.96 -9.15 -6.93
CA ILE A 80 -1.12 -9.25 -5.72
C ILE A 80 -1.83 -8.59 -4.53
N THR A 81 -2.33 -7.38 -4.71
CA THR A 81 -3.04 -6.64 -3.67
C THR A 81 -4.35 -7.33 -3.25
N GLU A 82 -5.14 -7.82 -4.21
CA GLU A 82 -6.39 -8.52 -3.95
C GLU A 82 -6.18 -9.82 -3.19
N GLU A 83 -5.28 -10.69 -3.66
CA GLU A 83 -5.07 -12.00 -3.04
C GLU A 83 -4.41 -11.87 -1.64
N THR A 84 -3.47 -10.96 -1.48
CA THR A 84 -2.88 -10.65 -0.18
C THR A 84 -3.94 -10.17 0.81
N THR A 85 -4.84 -9.29 0.37
CA THR A 85 -5.92 -8.75 1.21
C THR A 85 -6.98 -9.80 1.51
N ALA A 86 -7.39 -10.60 0.53
CA ALA A 86 -8.37 -11.68 0.70
C ALA A 86 -7.84 -12.77 1.64
N GLY A 87 -6.55 -13.08 1.57
CA GLY A 87 -5.86 -13.96 2.51
C GLY A 87 -5.68 -13.35 3.91
N ARG A 88 -5.89 -12.05 4.07
CA ARG A 88 -5.68 -11.28 5.32
C ARG A 88 -4.21 -11.28 5.77
N TYR A 89 -3.30 -11.33 4.82
CA TYR A 89 -1.86 -11.33 5.06
C TYR A 89 -1.33 -9.89 5.08
N SER A 90 -1.74 -9.13 6.12
CA SER A 90 -1.29 -7.74 6.27
C SER A 90 0.22 -7.67 6.51
N GLY A 91 0.85 -6.61 6.01
CA GLY A 91 2.23 -6.29 6.33
C GLY A 91 3.30 -6.93 5.46
N ILE A 92 2.96 -7.73 4.44
CA ILE A 92 3.96 -8.34 3.55
C ILE A 92 4.83 -7.28 2.85
N GLY A 93 4.25 -6.11 2.52
CA GLY A 93 4.99 -4.97 1.99
C GLY A 93 5.23 -4.97 0.48
N PHE A 94 4.79 -6.00 -0.26
CA PHE A 94 4.98 -6.10 -1.71
C PHE A 94 4.28 -4.96 -2.47
N GLY A 95 3.10 -4.51 -2.03
CA GLY A 95 2.39 -3.38 -2.63
C GLY A 95 3.21 -2.08 -2.55
N LEU A 96 3.86 -1.78 -1.41
CA LEU A 96 4.75 -0.62 -1.34
C LEU A 96 5.91 -0.72 -2.34
N HIS A 97 6.51 -1.90 -2.45
CA HIS A 97 7.63 -2.16 -3.35
C HIS A 97 7.20 -2.04 -4.81
N ASN A 98 6.20 -2.80 -5.24
CA ASN A 98 5.76 -2.88 -6.64
C ASN A 98 4.93 -1.67 -7.09
N ASP A 99 3.98 -1.18 -6.25
CA ASP A 99 3.00 -0.19 -6.70
C ASP A 99 3.46 1.25 -6.41
N VAL A 100 4.26 1.42 -5.35
CA VAL A 100 4.69 2.74 -4.89
C VAL A 100 6.12 3.03 -5.34
N VAL A 101 7.09 2.19 -4.98
CA VAL A 101 8.52 2.50 -5.24
C VAL A 101 8.95 2.19 -6.67
N ALA A 102 8.51 1.07 -7.26
CA ALA A 102 8.88 0.72 -8.63
C ALA A 102 8.64 1.84 -9.64
N PRO A 103 7.51 2.58 -9.65
CA PRO A 103 7.30 3.68 -10.59
C PRO A 103 8.33 4.80 -10.49
N TYR A 104 8.85 5.10 -9.29
CA TYR A 104 9.91 6.10 -9.13
C TYR A 104 11.21 5.60 -9.75
N LEU A 105 11.60 4.35 -9.50
CA LEU A 105 12.80 3.77 -10.09
C LEU A 105 12.71 3.69 -11.62
N LEU A 106 11.59 3.18 -12.14
CA LEU A 106 11.38 3.01 -13.58
C LEU A 106 11.35 4.32 -14.38
N ARG A 107 10.88 5.41 -13.77
CA ARG A 107 10.75 6.70 -14.46
C ARG A 107 11.94 7.63 -14.27
N LEU A 108 12.63 7.52 -13.15
CA LEU A 108 13.59 8.53 -12.71
C LEU A 108 15.02 8.01 -12.61
N ALA A 109 15.23 6.70 -12.46
CA ALA A 109 16.57 6.13 -12.41
C ALA A 109 17.23 6.24 -13.79
N ASN A 110 18.51 6.63 -13.81
CA ASN A 110 19.34 6.54 -14.99
C ASN A 110 19.83 5.07 -15.19
N GLU A 111 20.56 4.83 -16.28
CA GLU A 111 21.03 3.49 -16.65
C GLU A 111 21.89 2.85 -15.54
N GLU A 112 22.86 3.59 -14.99
CA GLU A 112 23.74 3.11 -13.90
C GLU A 112 22.97 2.79 -12.62
N GLN A 113 22.00 3.62 -12.25
CA GLN A 113 21.10 3.39 -11.12
C GLN A 113 20.22 2.16 -11.36
N SER A 114 19.69 2.00 -12.58
CA SER A 114 18.85 0.87 -12.98
C SER A 114 19.64 -0.45 -12.91
N GLU A 115 20.84 -0.50 -13.47
CA GLU A 115 21.74 -1.67 -13.38
C GLU A 115 22.10 -2.03 -11.94
N ARG A 116 22.26 -1.04 -11.08
CA ARG A 116 22.65 -1.24 -9.67
C ARG A 116 21.53 -1.76 -8.79
N TRP A 117 20.29 -1.27 -8.99
CA TRP A 117 19.18 -1.54 -8.07
C TRP A 117 18.14 -2.52 -8.61
N LEU A 118 17.76 -2.43 -9.89
CA LEU A 118 16.62 -3.20 -10.40
C LEU A 118 16.80 -4.71 -10.37
N PRO A 119 17.98 -5.30 -10.66
CA PRO A 119 18.16 -6.74 -10.56
C PRO A 119 17.89 -7.27 -9.14
N LYS A 120 18.41 -6.60 -8.12
CA LYS A 120 18.20 -6.96 -6.72
C LYS A 120 16.79 -6.64 -6.23
N PHE A 121 16.16 -5.62 -6.81
CA PHE A 121 14.76 -5.29 -6.58
C PHE A 121 13.84 -6.42 -7.03
N CYS A 122 14.07 -6.98 -8.22
CA CYS A 122 13.29 -8.09 -8.77
C CYS A 122 13.51 -9.40 -8.03
N THR A 123 14.75 -9.68 -7.56
CA THR A 123 15.05 -10.90 -6.81
C THR A 123 14.60 -10.86 -5.35
N GLY A 124 14.19 -9.69 -4.84
CA GLY A 124 13.84 -9.49 -3.42
C GLY A 124 15.05 -9.37 -2.49
N GLU A 125 16.26 -9.35 -3.01
CA GLU A 125 17.48 -9.05 -2.23
C GLU A 125 17.49 -7.60 -1.74
N LEU A 126 16.94 -6.68 -2.55
CA LEU A 126 16.77 -5.28 -2.22
C LEU A 126 15.30 -5.00 -1.91
N ILE A 127 14.98 -4.78 -0.64
CA ILE A 127 13.67 -4.31 -0.19
C ILE A 127 13.66 -2.79 -0.20
N SER A 128 12.63 -2.20 -0.76
CA SER A 128 12.53 -0.75 -0.91
C SER A 128 11.52 -0.09 0.02
N ALA A 129 11.76 1.18 0.29
CA ALA A 129 10.86 2.07 1.03
C ALA A 129 10.87 3.49 0.43
N ILE A 130 9.86 4.28 0.76
CA ILE A 130 9.83 5.72 0.50
C ILE A 130 9.56 6.48 1.80
N ALA A 131 10.30 7.54 2.05
CA ALA A 131 10.28 8.30 3.29
C ALA A 131 9.92 9.77 3.03
N MET A 132 8.63 10.10 3.22
CA MET A 132 8.09 11.45 3.06
C MET A 132 7.82 12.09 4.42
N THR A 133 6.99 11.43 5.24
CA THR A 133 6.43 11.93 6.50
C THR A 133 7.51 12.14 7.56
N GLU A 134 7.39 13.26 8.31
CA GLU A 134 8.27 13.61 9.42
C GLU A 134 7.45 13.74 10.73
N PRO A 135 8.08 13.76 11.91
CA PRO A 135 7.36 14.01 13.17
C PRO A 135 6.55 15.30 13.18
N GLY A 136 6.97 16.31 12.42
CA GLY A 136 6.34 17.62 12.33
C GLY A 136 5.43 17.82 11.13
N THR A 137 5.40 16.91 10.15
CA THR A 137 4.61 17.08 8.93
C THR A 137 4.19 15.76 8.30
N GLY A 138 2.92 15.71 7.84
CA GLY A 138 2.35 14.59 7.11
C GLY A 138 1.54 15.07 5.92
N SER A 139 0.36 15.63 6.13
CA SER A 139 -0.50 16.16 5.06
C SER A 139 0.14 17.37 4.34
N ASP A 140 0.87 18.20 5.06
CA ASP A 140 1.60 19.33 4.51
C ASP A 140 3.04 18.93 4.13
N LEU A 141 3.20 18.34 2.95
CA LEU A 141 4.51 17.91 2.46
C LEU A 141 5.49 19.08 2.22
N GLN A 142 5.00 20.32 2.06
CA GLN A 142 5.85 21.48 1.94
C GLN A 142 6.52 21.86 3.28
N GLY A 143 5.99 21.36 4.39
CA GLY A 143 6.56 21.52 5.72
C GLY A 143 7.73 20.57 6.04
N ILE A 144 8.18 19.74 5.11
CA ILE A 144 9.32 18.83 5.27
C ILE A 144 10.58 19.64 5.62
N LYS A 145 11.29 19.22 6.68
CA LYS A 145 12.51 19.84 7.20
C LYS A 145 13.78 19.03 6.98
N THR A 146 13.68 17.76 6.62
CA THR A 146 14.83 16.96 6.22
C THR A 146 15.55 17.66 5.08
N ARG A 147 16.83 17.95 5.30
CA ARG A 147 17.64 18.79 4.40
C ARG A 147 18.82 18.02 3.84
N ALA A 148 19.09 18.24 2.56
CA ALA A 148 20.25 17.69 1.86
C ALA A 148 21.06 18.83 1.25
N VAL A 149 22.26 19.04 1.74
CA VAL A 149 23.17 20.11 1.27
C VAL A 149 24.21 19.52 0.37
N LYS A 150 24.29 19.97 -0.89
CA LYS A 150 25.28 19.50 -1.85
C LYS A 150 26.68 19.97 -1.47
N GLN A 151 27.61 19.02 -1.39
CA GLN A 151 29.04 19.27 -1.09
C GLN A 151 29.90 18.46 -2.06
N GLY A 152 30.27 19.07 -3.17
CA GLY A 152 31.07 18.41 -4.21
C GLY A 152 30.33 17.25 -4.85
N ASP A 153 30.81 16.02 -4.62
CA ASP A 153 30.30 14.76 -5.19
C ASP A 153 29.22 14.08 -4.37
N HIS A 154 28.75 14.68 -3.27
CA HIS A 154 27.72 14.12 -2.41
C HIS A 154 26.79 15.18 -1.83
N TYR A 155 25.67 14.71 -1.28
CA TYR A 155 24.76 15.47 -0.43
C TYR A 155 24.99 15.08 1.03
N VAL A 156 25.04 16.07 1.93
CA VAL A 156 25.00 15.82 3.38
C VAL A 156 23.54 15.90 3.81
N LEU A 157 22.96 14.75 4.15
CA LEU A 157 21.57 14.58 4.53
C LEU A 157 21.41 14.60 6.04
N ASN A 158 20.52 15.46 6.52
CA ASN A 158 20.16 15.59 7.93
C ASN A 158 18.65 15.68 8.10
N GLY A 159 18.10 14.97 9.09
CA GLY A 159 16.68 15.00 9.41
C GLY A 159 16.16 13.70 10.01
N SER A 160 14.85 13.60 10.08
CA SER A 160 14.17 12.39 10.58
C SER A 160 12.86 12.14 9.83
N LYS A 161 12.53 10.88 9.62
CA LYS A 161 11.29 10.43 9.00
C LYS A 161 10.55 9.50 9.95
N THR A 162 9.22 9.50 9.88
CA THR A 162 8.38 8.66 10.76
C THR A 162 7.28 7.95 9.96
N PHE A 163 6.78 6.85 10.50
CA PHE A 163 5.74 6.00 9.91
C PHE A 163 6.17 5.35 8.58
N ILE A 164 7.46 5.01 8.45
CA ILE A 164 8.00 4.47 7.21
C ILE A 164 7.76 2.97 7.13
N THR A 165 6.93 2.57 6.18
CA THR A 165 6.69 1.15 5.83
C THR A 165 7.97 0.54 5.26
N ASN A 166 8.26 -0.70 5.61
CA ASN A 166 9.52 -1.40 5.34
C ASN A 166 10.75 -0.70 5.94
N GLY A 167 10.58 0.23 6.88
CA GLY A 167 11.69 1.05 7.40
C GLY A 167 12.81 0.25 8.05
N ILE A 168 12.50 -0.88 8.72
CA ILE A 168 13.50 -1.80 9.27
C ILE A 168 14.07 -2.71 8.18
N ASN A 169 13.21 -3.28 7.33
CA ASN A 169 13.60 -4.26 6.32
C ASN A 169 14.28 -3.65 5.09
N SER A 170 14.02 -2.38 4.76
CA SER A 170 14.50 -1.76 3.52
C SER A 170 16.00 -1.75 3.37
N ASP A 171 16.48 -1.96 2.15
CA ASP A 171 17.86 -1.79 1.73
C ASP A 171 18.06 -0.49 0.95
N LEU A 172 17.00 0.00 0.31
CA LEU A 172 16.95 1.26 -0.42
C LEU A 172 15.75 2.08 0.06
N VAL A 173 15.99 3.33 0.46
CA VAL A 173 14.95 4.26 0.87
C VAL A 173 14.99 5.50 -0.03
N ILE A 174 13.91 5.76 -0.74
CA ILE A 174 13.74 7.05 -1.44
C ILE A 174 13.36 8.10 -0.39
N VAL A 175 14.27 9.02 -0.11
CA VAL A 175 14.08 10.07 0.90
C VAL A 175 13.73 11.38 0.22
N VAL A 176 12.58 11.96 0.60
CA VAL A 176 12.21 13.32 0.20
C VAL A 176 12.95 14.31 1.11
N ALA A 177 13.82 15.12 0.52
CA ALA A 177 14.62 16.09 1.26
C ALA A 177 14.61 17.46 0.57
N GLN A 178 14.76 18.51 1.37
CA GLN A 178 14.89 19.88 0.89
C GLN A 178 16.35 20.14 0.48
N THR A 179 16.57 20.37 -0.81
CA THR A 179 17.90 20.73 -1.37
C THR A 179 18.05 22.23 -1.51
N ASP A 180 16.96 22.97 -1.68
CA ASP A 180 16.95 24.43 -1.77
C ASP A 180 15.75 25.02 -1.00
N PRO A 181 15.96 25.54 0.22
CA PRO A 181 14.87 26.05 1.06
C PRO A 181 14.19 27.31 0.50
N ASP A 182 14.86 28.06 -0.39
CA ASP A 182 14.35 29.32 -0.90
C ASP A 182 13.39 29.13 -2.10
N LYS A 183 13.30 27.91 -2.64
CA LYS A 183 12.47 27.59 -3.81
C LYS A 183 11.10 26.94 -3.49
N GLY A 184 10.70 26.87 -2.21
CA GLY A 184 9.42 26.28 -1.82
C GLY A 184 9.22 24.86 -2.38
N ALA A 185 8.13 24.58 -3.10
CA ALA A 185 7.86 23.27 -3.68
C ALA A 185 8.93 22.78 -4.70
N GLN A 186 9.63 23.70 -5.36
CA GLN A 186 10.73 23.40 -6.28
C GLN A 186 12.08 23.20 -5.57
N GLY A 187 12.10 23.23 -4.27
CA GLY A 187 13.28 23.01 -3.46
C GLY A 187 13.43 21.59 -2.94
N PHE A 188 12.52 20.65 -3.31
CA PHE A 188 12.57 19.27 -2.86
C PHE A 188 13.16 18.35 -3.92
N SER A 189 13.99 17.41 -3.47
CA SER A 189 14.60 16.37 -4.30
C SER A 189 14.36 14.98 -3.70
N LEU A 190 14.53 13.95 -4.53
CA LEU A 190 14.46 12.56 -4.13
C LEU A 190 15.88 11.99 -4.08
N LEU A 191 16.30 11.51 -2.92
CA LEU A 191 17.60 10.87 -2.72
C LEU A 191 17.43 9.41 -2.38
N ALA A 192 18.12 8.53 -3.10
CA ALA A 192 18.17 7.11 -2.79
C ALA A 192 19.24 6.84 -1.72
N VAL A 193 18.78 6.53 -0.51
CA VAL A 193 19.66 6.23 0.64
C VAL A 193 19.72 4.72 0.82
N GLU A 194 20.92 4.17 0.77
CA GLU A 194 21.18 2.73 0.84
C GLU A 194 21.49 2.29 2.27
N ARG A 195 21.14 1.04 2.58
CA ARG A 195 21.49 0.41 3.85
C ARG A 195 23.00 0.43 4.06
N GLY A 196 23.43 0.82 5.25
CA GLY A 196 24.83 0.85 5.65
C GLY A 196 25.56 2.18 5.42
N MET A 197 24.89 3.20 4.84
CA MET A 197 25.46 4.54 4.81
C MET A 197 25.66 5.05 6.24
N GLU A 198 26.84 5.58 6.56
CA GLU A 198 27.17 6.11 7.88
C GLU A 198 26.24 7.26 8.25
N GLY A 199 25.75 7.28 9.49
CA GLY A 199 24.79 8.27 9.99
C GLY A 199 23.33 8.00 9.61
N PHE A 200 23.05 6.97 8.80
CA PHE A 200 21.68 6.50 8.55
C PHE A 200 21.30 5.42 9.57
N GLU A 201 20.38 5.76 10.46
CA GLU A 201 19.93 4.87 11.51
C GLU A 201 18.43 4.57 11.38
N ARG A 202 18.07 3.33 11.64
CA ARG A 202 16.69 2.87 11.80
C ARG A 202 16.34 2.94 13.27
N GLY A 203 15.30 3.70 13.57
CA GLY A 203 14.78 3.82 14.92
C GLY A 203 14.02 2.58 15.36
N ARG A 204 13.28 2.74 16.44
CA ARG A 204 12.46 1.65 16.97
C ARG A 204 11.33 1.26 16.00
N HIS A 205 10.91 0.02 16.11
CA HIS A 205 9.64 -0.46 15.57
C HIS A 205 8.48 0.28 16.26
N LEU A 206 7.58 0.88 15.47
CA LEU A 206 6.43 1.61 16.03
C LEU A 206 5.32 0.65 16.45
N ASP A 207 4.82 0.79 17.65
CA ASP A 207 3.66 0.02 18.14
C ASP A 207 2.37 0.61 17.56
N LYS A 208 1.66 -0.17 16.76
CA LYS A 208 0.46 0.24 16.03
C LYS A 208 -0.78 -0.48 16.55
N ILE A 209 -1.95 0.07 16.30
CA ILE A 209 -3.22 -0.56 16.66
C ILE A 209 -3.64 -1.68 15.70
N GLY A 210 -3.03 -1.77 14.52
CA GLY A 210 -3.27 -2.78 13.49
C GLY A 210 -2.10 -2.91 12.53
N LEU A 211 -2.25 -3.73 11.48
CA LEU A 211 -1.20 -4.13 10.56
C LEU A 211 0.03 -4.67 11.31
N ASP A 212 -0.22 -5.61 12.22
CA ASP A 212 0.79 -6.05 13.20
C ASP A 212 2.07 -6.58 12.55
N ALA A 213 1.98 -7.35 11.47
CA ALA A 213 3.15 -7.87 10.77
C ALA A 213 3.89 -6.80 9.93
N GLN A 214 3.27 -5.63 9.70
CA GLN A 214 3.89 -4.60 8.88
C GLN A 214 4.97 -3.86 9.66
N ASP A 215 6.18 -3.98 9.20
CA ASP A 215 7.32 -3.17 9.59
C ASP A 215 7.01 -1.68 9.35
N THR A 216 7.06 -0.89 10.40
CA THR A 216 6.87 0.57 10.35
C THR A 216 7.82 1.21 11.34
N ALA A 217 8.74 2.05 10.86
CA ALA A 217 9.82 2.58 11.66
C ALA A 217 9.96 4.11 11.57
N GLU A 218 10.72 4.64 12.51
CA GLU A 218 11.37 5.94 12.41
C GLU A 218 12.73 5.77 11.74
N LEU A 219 13.12 6.75 10.92
CA LEU A 219 14.44 6.82 10.28
C LEU A 219 15.11 8.13 10.70
N SER A 220 16.38 8.09 11.01
CA SER A 220 17.18 9.28 11.32
C SER A 220 18.42 9.37 10.42
N PHE A 221 18.76 10.60 10.08
CA PHE A 221 19.87 10.94 9.21
C PHE A 221 20.71 12.00 9.91
N THR A 222 21.95 11.65 10.23
CA THR A 222 22.91 12.55 10.87
C THR A 222 24.16 12.61 10.02
N ASP A 223 24.33 13.70 9.30
CA ASP A 223 25.46 13.94 8.38
C ASP A 223 25.69 12.80 7.39
N VAL A 224 24.59 12.16 6.92
CA VAL A 224 24.70 11.06 5.96
C VAL A 224 25.22 11.57 4.63
N LYS A 225 26.34 11.03 4.18
CA LYS A 225 26.93 11.34 2.88
C LYS A 225 26.26 10.47 1.81
N VAL A 226 25.30 11.06 1.12
CA VAL A 226 24.60 10.43 0.00
C VAL A 226 25.30 10.82 -1.29
N PRO A 227 25.87 9.90 -2.06
CA PRO A 227 26.52 10.22 -3.34
C PRO A 227 25.63 11.02 -4.25
N ALA A 228 26.17 12.00 -4.99
CA ALA A 228 25.37 12.82 -5.91
C ALA A 228 24.72 11.98 -7.01
N GLU A 229 25.32 10.87 -7.38
CA GLU A 229 24.79 9.86 -8.29
C GLU A 229 23.56 9.11 -7.75
N ASN A 230 23.22 9.24 -6.46
CA ASN A 230 22.00 8.72 -5.84
C ASN A 230 20.83 9.70 -5.89
N LEU A 231 20.97 10.83 -6.56
CA LEU A 231 19.82 11.72 -6.86
C LEU A 231 18.92 11.01 -7.89
N LEU A 232 17.65 10.85 -7.56
CA LEU A 232 16.64 10.31 -8.48
C LEU A 232 16.00 11.43 -9.29
N GLY A 233 16.12 11.35 -10.61
CA GLY A 233 15.66 12.39 -11.52
C GLY A 233 16.45 13.68 -11.38
N GLU A 234 15.78 14.84 -11.47
CA GLU A 234 16.39 16.16 -11.42
C GLU A 234 16.27 16.80 -10.04
N GLU A 235 17.30 17.57 -9.64
CA GLU A 235 17.30 18.35 -8.40
C GLU A 235 16.16 19.39 -8.42
N GLY A 236 15.41 19.46 -7.33
CA GLY A 236 14.29 20.39 -7.19
C GLY A 236 12.95 19.88 -7.76
N MET A 237 12.93 18.75 -8.44
CA MET A 237 11.72 18.18 -9.06
C MET A 237 10.98 17.19 -8.17
N GLY A 238 11.48 16.89 -6.98
CA GLY A 238 10.94 15.84 -6.11
C GLY A 238 9.44 15.99 -5.82
N PHE A 239 8.97 17.20 -5.55
CA PHE A 239 7.53 17.43 -5.30
C PHE A 239 6.65 17.10 -6.52
N ILE A 240 7.12 17.42 -7.72
CA ILE A 240 6.40 17.10 -8.97
C ILE A 240 6.33 15.59 -9.16
N TYR A 241 7.43 14.89 -8.94
CA TYR A 241 7.48 13.42 -9.04
C TYR A 241 6.53 12.73 -8.06
N LEU A 242 6.42 13.26 -6.82
CA LEU A 242 5.43 12.78 -5.85
C LEU A 242 4.00 12.94 -6.39
N MET A 243 3.66 14.12 -6.90
CA MET A 243 2.31 14.40 -7.44
C MET A 243 1.95 13.49 -8.61
N GLN A 244 2.91 13.13 -9.47
CA GLN A 244 2.70 12.25 -10.61
C GLN A 244 2.46 10.78 -10.21
N ASN A 245 3.05 10.30 -9.11
CA ASN A 245 2.92 8.90 -8.66
C ASN A 245 1.75 8.68 -7.69
N LEU A 246 1.32 9.69 -6.94
CA LEU A 246 0.23 9.57 -5.98
C LEU A 246 -1.08 8.99 -6.53
N PRO A 247 -1.51 9.20 -7.79
CA PRO A 247 -2.71 8.55 -8.32
C PRO A 247 -2.62 7.02 -8.28
N GLN A 248 -1.49 6.42 -8.67
CA GLN A 248 -1.30 4.97 -8.59
C GLN A 248 -1.27 4.46 -7.14
N GLU A 249 -0.59 5.16 -6.25
CA GLU A 249 -0.57 4.81 -4.82
C GLU A 249 -1.99 4.80 -4.22
N ARG A 250 -2.83 5.77 -4.60
CA ARG A 250 -4.22 5.89 -4.13
C ARG A 250 -5.14 4.82 -4.68
N ILE A 251 -4.99 4.44 -5.95
CA ILE A 251 -5.81 3.36 -6.52
C ILE A 251 -5.45 2.00 -5.89
N SER A 252 -4.17 1.74 -5.57
CA SER A 252 -3.76 0.53 -4.84
C SER A 252 -4.43 0.44 -3.46
N ILE A 253 -4.54 1.56 -2.73
CA ILE A 253 -5.28 1.62 -1.46
C ILE A 253 -6.77 1.33 -1.67
N ALA A 254 -7.36 1.85 -2.73
CA ALA A 254 -8.78 1.61 -3.04
C ALA A 254 -9.06 0.15 -3.42
N ILE A 255 -8.15 -0.51 -4.13
CA ILE A 255 -8.21 -1.95 -4.44
C ILE A 255 -8.20 -2.78 -3.15
N MET A 256 -7.27 -2.48 -2.23
CA MET A 256 -7.19 -3.12 -0.93
C MET A 256 -8.50 -2.94 -0.14
N ALA A 257 -9.05 -1.72 -0.10
CA ALA A 257 -10.28 -1.41 0.61
C ALA A 257 -11.49 -2.19 0.04
N ALA A 258 -11.66 -2.20 -1.28
CA ALA A 258 -12.75 -2.92 -1.95
C ALA A 258 -12.68 -4.43 -1.68
N THR A 259 -11.49 -5.01 -1.76
CA THR A 259 -11.26 -6.44 -1.50
C THR A 259 -11.50 -6.81 -0.04
N ALA A 260 -11.07 -5.97 0.90
CA ALA A 260 -11.35 -6.19 2.31
C ALA A 260 -12.85 -6.14 2.63
N MET A 261 -13.61 -5.23 1.98
CA MET A 261 -15.06 -5.18 2.11
C MET A 261 -15.72 -6.48 1.67
N GLU A 262 -15.35 -7.01 0.51
CA GLU A 262 -15.89 -8.25 -0.04
C GLU A 262 -15.56 -9.44 0.86
N THR A 263 -14.31 -9.55 1.30
CA THR A 263 -13.81 -10.65 2.15
C THR A 263 -14.51 -10.65 3.51
N VAL A 264 -14.60 -9.51 4.16
CA VAL A 264 -15.25 -9.39 5.48
C VAL A 264 -16.75 -9.65 5.39
N LEU A 265 -17.39 -9.15 4.34
CA LEU A 265 -18.82 -9.40 4.12
C LEU A 265 -19.11 -10.89 3.90
N GLU A 266 -18.32 -11.59 3.10
CA GLU A 266 -18.48 -13.02 2.85
C GLU A 266 -18.33 -13.84 4.14
N GLN A 267 -17.31 -13.56 4.93
CA GLN A 267 -17.09 -14.20 6.23
C GLN A 267 -18.25 -13.92 7.21
N THR A 268 -18.73 -12.68 7.24
CA THR A 268 -19.86 -12.29 8.09
C THR A 268 -21.16 -12.96 7.65
N LEU A 269 -21.40 -13.08 6.35
CA LEU A 269 -22.54 -13.83 5.81
C LEU A 269 -22.51 -15.30 6.25
N GLN A 270 -21.34 -15.96 6.19
CA GLN A 270 -21.18 -17.32 6.65
C GLN A 270 -21.43 -17.42 8.16
N TYR A 271 -20.79 -16.57 8.95
CA TYR A 271 -20.98 -16.52 10.41
C TYR A 271 -22.44 -16.34 10.79
N THR A 272 -23.17 -15.42 10.13
CA THR A 272 -24.58 -15.16 10.45
C THR A 272 -25.53 -16.30 10.10
N LYS A 273 -25.18 -17.16 9.13
CA LYS A 273 -25.92 -18.39 8.81
C LYS A 273 -25.70 -19.48 9.86
N GLU A 274 -24.50 -19.60 10.41
CA GLU A 274 -24.11 -20.64 11.35
C GLU A 274 -24.47 -20.29 12.80
N ARG A 275 -24.26 -19.04 13.20
CA ARG A 275 -24.54 -18.57 14.56
C ARG A 275 -26.03 -18.54 14.85
N LYS A 276 -26.44 -19.21 15.93
CA LYS A 276 -27.84 -19.27 16.36
C LYS A 276 -28.07 -18.45 17.63
N ALA A 277 -29.22 -17.78 17.69
CA ALA A 277 -29.76 -17.12 18.86
C ALA A 277 -31.29 -17.17 18.78
N PHE A 278 -31.97 -17.28 19.92
CA PHE A 278 -33.43 -17.37 19.98
C PHE A 278 -34.03 -18.48 19.07
N GLY A 279 -33.34 -19.64 19.02
CA GLY A 279 -33.78 -20.83 18.27
C GLY A 279 -33.55 -20.82 16.76
N ARG A 280 -32.93 -19.78 16.17
CA ARG A 280 -32.70 -19.66 14.72
C ARG A 280 -31.37 -18.95 14.42
N SER A 281 -30.92 -19.00 13.14
CA SER A 281 -29.70 -18.30 12.73
C SER A 281 -29.87 -16.79 12.88
N ILE A 282 -28.80 -16.07 13.29
CA ILE A 282 -28.87 -14.63 13.46
C ILE A 282 -29.09 -13.90 12.13
N GLY A 283 -28.67 -14.47 11.01
CA GLY A 283 -28.93 -13.96 9.67
C GLY A 283 -30.42 -14.02 9.27
N SER A 284 -31.25 -14.82 9.96
CA SER A 284 -32.70 -14.90 9.68
C SER A 284 -33.52 -13.76 10.28
N PHE A 285 -32.94 -12.94 11.15
CA PHE A 285 -33.62 -11.76 11.68
C PHE A 285 -33.70 -10.66 10.63
N GLN A 286 -34.83 -9.96 10.58
CA GLN A 286 -35.10 -8.92 9.58
C GLN A 286 -34.03 -7.82 9.60
N ASN A 287 -33.66 -7.33 10.78
CA ASN A 287 -32.61 -6.31 10.90
C ASN A 287 -31.26 -6.78 10.34
N SER A 288 -30.86 -8.02 10.64
CA SER A 288 -29.61 -8.58 10.10
C SER A 288 -29.61 -8.64 8.57
N ARG A 289 -30.76 -9.04 7.99
CA ARG A 289 -30.93 -9.07 6.52
C ARG A 289 -30.86 -7.68 5.90
N PHE A 290 -31.44 -6.66 6.55
CA PHE A 290 -31.36 -5.29 6.05
C PHE A 290 -29.94 -4.77 6.08
N VAL A 291 -29.23 -4.93 7.21
CA VAL A 291 -27.81 -4.55 7.33
C VAL A 291 -26.97 -5.25 6.26
N LEU A 292 -27.11 -6.57 6.10
CA LEU A 292 -26.32 -7.32 5.11
C LEU A 292 -26.65 -6.90 3.67
N ALA A 293 -27.90 -6.55 3.37
CA ALA A 293 -28.30 -6.06 2.05
C ALA A 293 -27.68 -4.67 1.73
N GLU A 294 -27.70 -3.76 2.71
CA GLU A 294 -27.06 -2.45 2.60
C GLU A 294 -25.56 -2.60 2.33
N LEU A 295 -24.86 -3.40 3.16
CA LEU A 295 -23.43 -3.61 3.05
C LEU A 295 -23.05 -4.31 1.74
N ALA A 296 -23.82 -5.27 1.26
CA ALA A 296 -23.58 -5.93 -0.04
C ALA A 296 -23.74 -4.94 -1.21
N THR A 297 -24.71 -4.05 -1.13
CA THR A 297 -24.93 -3.00 -2.14
C THR A 297 -23.75 -2.01 -2.16
N GLU A 298 -23.30 -1.55 -0.98
CA GLU A 298 -22.17 -0.64 -0.86
C GLU A 298 -20.88 -1.28 -1.37
N ALA A 299 -20.57 -2.53 -0.97
CA ALA A 299 -19.39 -3.25 -1.45
C ALA A 299 -19.39 -3.41 -2.98
N THR A 300 -20.56 -3.74 -3.57
CA THR A 300 -20.70 -3.84 -5.02
C THR A 300 -20.45 -2.51 -5.71
N ALA A 301 -21.03 -1.42 -5.20
CA ALA A 301 -20.85 -0.08 -5.77
C ALA A 301 -19.37 0.37 -5.72
N VAL A 302 -18.69 0.14 -4.58
CA VAL A 302 -17.26 0.42 -4.44
C VAL A 302 -16.43 -0.41 -5.40
N ARG A 303 -16.71 -1.71 -5.55
CA ARG A 303 -15.99 -2.58 -6.49
C ARG A 303 -16.12 -2.12 -7.93
N ILE A 304 -17.33 -1.78 -8.38
CA ILE A 304 -17.57 -1.26 -9.73
C ILE A 304 -16.78 0.02 -9.98
N MET A 305 -16.81 0.95 -9.04
CA MET A 305 -16.06 2.20 -9.13
C MET A 305 -14.54 1.95 -9.21
N VAL A 306 -14.01 1.07 -8.37
CA VAL A 306 -12.58 0.74 -8.34
C VAL A 306 -12.15 0.05 -9.63
N ASP A 307 -12.93 -0.91 -10.13
CA ASP A 307 -12.62 -1.59 -11.40
C ASP A 307 -12.60 -0.61 -12.58
N GLU A 308 -13.53 0.36 -12.62
CA GLU A 308 -13.51 1.38 -13.66
C GLU A 308 -12.28 2.30 -13.56
N PHE A 309 -11.88 2.68 -12.34
CA PHE A 309 -10.68 3.50 -12.16
C PHE A 309 -9.38 2.74 -12.44
N ILE A 310 -9.36 1.41 -12.25
CA ILE A 310 -8.24 0.58 -12.73
C ILE A 310 -8.17 0.62 -14.26
N ARG A 311 -9.31 0.54 -14.99
CA ARG A 311 -9.33 0.68 -16.45
C ARG A 311 -8.80 2.03 -16.92
N LEU A 312 -9.23 3.11 -16.24
CA LEU A 312 -8.70 4.44 -16.53
C LEU A 312 -7.21 4.55 -16.26
N HIS A 313 -6.70 3.86 -15.25
CA HIS A 313 -5.26 3.81 -14.96
C HIS A 313 -4.48 3.06 -16.04
N LEU A 314 -4.98 1.91 -16.49
CA LEU A 314 -4.40 1.14 -17.60
C LEU A 314 -4.36 1.96 -18.91
N ASP A 315 -5.38 2.79 -19.14
CA ASP A 315 -5.47 3.69 -20.29
C ASP A 315 -4.68 5.00 -20.11
N GLU A 316 -3.95 5.19 -19.01
CA GLU A 316 -3.26 6.43 -18.63
C GLU A 316 -4.20 7.67 -18.55
N LYS A 317 -5.49 7.43 -18.21
CA LYS A 317 -6.54 8.46 -18.14
C LYS A 317 -7.01 8.76 -16.73
N LEU A 318 -6.49 8.05 -15.71
CA LEU A 318 -6.88 8.26 -14.32
C LEU A 318 -6.40 9.63 -13.82
N SER A 319 -7.33 10.54 -13.51
CA SER A 319 -6.97 11.83 -12.95
C SER A 319 -6.65 11.75 -11.45
N ALA A 320 -5.93 12.76 -10.94
CA ALA A 320 -5.61 12.87 -9.51
C ALA A 320 -6.87 12.95 -8.63
N GLU A 321 -7.93 13.61 -9.14
CA GLU A 321 -9.23 13.74 -8.47
C GLU A 321 -9.97 12.40 -8.42
N GLN A 322 -9.98 11.66 -9.52
CA GLN A 322 -10.59 10.33 -9.58
C GLN A 322 -9.88 9.35 -8.65
N ALA A 323 -8.55 9.37 -8.61
CA ALA A 323 -7.78 8.60 -7.64
C ALA A 323 -8.08 9.01 -6.18
N ALA A 324 -8.26 10.32 -5.93
CA ALA A 324 -8.68 10.82 -4.63
C ALA A 324 -10.11 10.35 -4.26
N MET A 325 -11.05 10.36 -5.21
CA MET A 325 -12.41 9.82 -5.03
C MET A 325 -12.37 8.33 -4.70
N ALA A 326 -11.59 7.55 -5.45
CA ALA A 326 -11.43 6.12 -5.22
C ALA A 326 -10.93 5.85 -3.79
N LYS A 327 -9.83 6.47 -3.42
CA LYS A 327 -9.19 6.28 -2.12
C LYS A 327 -10.11 6.70 -0.97
N TRP A 328 -10.62 7.91 -1.00
CA TRP A 328 -11.49 8.42 0.06
C TRP A 328 -12.74 7.54 0.24
N TYR A 329 -13.51 7.37 -0.83
CA TYR A 329 -14.82 6.71 -0.74
C TYR A 329 -14.68 5.24 -0.33
N SER A 330 -13.75 4.50 -0.96
CA SER A 330 -13.56 3.08 -0.65
C SER A 330 -13.09 2.85 0.79
N THR A 331 -12.16 3.66 1.30
CA THR A 331 -11.62 3.46 2.66
C THR A 331 -12.61 3.84 3.76
N GLU A 332 -13.42 4.89 3.58
CA GLU A 332 -14.51 5.21 4.53
C GLU A 332 -15.59 4.12 4.51
N LYS A 333 -15.96 3.62 3.31
CA LYS A 333 -16.94 2.54 3.19
C LYS A 333 -16.40 1.22 3.77
N GLN A 334 -15.12 0.93 3.63
CA GLN A 334 -14.48 -0.21 4.25
C GLN A 334 -14.59 -0.15 5.79
N VAL A 335 -14.21 0.97 6.40
CA VAL A 335 -14.29 1.12 7.87
C VAL A 335 -15.74 0.98 8.34
N HIS A 336 -16.70 1.62 7.65
CA HIS A 336 -18.13 1.51 7.96
C HIS A 336 -18.64 0.07 7.85
N LEU A 337 -18.33 -0.62 6.76
CA LEU A 337 -18.77 -2.01 6.53
C LEU A 337 -18.21 -2.94 7.61
N ILE A 338 -16.92 -2.84 7.91
CA ILE A 338 -16.25 -3.70 8.89
C ILE A 338 -16.84 -3.48 10.30
N ASP A 339 -17.09 -2.23 10.69
CA ASP A 339 -17.74 -1.89 11.95
C ASP A 339 -19.13 -2.55 12.08
N ARG A 340 -19.94 -2.44 11.03
CA ARG A 340 -21.27 -3.05 11.00
C ARG A 340 -21.21 -4.58 11.02
N CYS A 341 -20.24 -5.18 10.32
CA CYS A 341 -20.01 -6.61 10.34
C CYS A 341 -19.54 -7.08 11.73
N LEU A 342 -18.62 -6.35 12.37
CA LEU A 342 -18.15 -6.64 13.72
C LEU A 342 -19.32 -6.66 14.72
N GLN A 343 -20.26 -5.71 14.62
CA GLN A 343 -21.43 -5.69 15.45
C GLN A 343 -22.28 -6.97 15.34
N LEU A 344 -22.38 -7.57 14.14
CA LEU A 344 -23.08 -8.83 13.91
C LEU A 344 -22.37 -10.03 14.55
N HIS A 345 -21.08 -9.96 14.82
CA HIS A 345 -20.34 -10.99 15.53
C HIS A 345 -20.53 -10.93 17.05
N GLY A 346 -21.09 -9.83 17.59
CA GLY A 346 -21.30 -9.64 19.04
C GLY A 346 -19.98 -9.72 19.81
N GLY A 347 -19.95 -10.38 20.97
CA GLY A 347 -18.75 -10.49 21.80
C GLY A 347 -17.55 -11.14 21.09
N TYR A 348 -17.77 -12.06 20.18
CA TYR A 348 -16.69 -12.64 19.37
C TYR A 348 -16.03 -11.63 18.43
N GLY A 349 -16.75 -10.61 17.97
CA GLY A 349 -16.18 -9.51 17.19
C GLY A 349 -15.13 -8.68 17.93
N TYR A 350 -15.11 -8.74 19.26
CA TYR A 350 -14.13 -8.03 20.10
C TYR A 350 -12.88 -8.85 20.43
N MET A 351 -12.85 -10.12 20.01
CA MET A 351 -11.74 -11.04 20.31
C MET A 351 -10.79 -11.10 19.10
N ARG A 352 -9.49 -10.82 19.35
CA ARG A 352 -8.43 -10.83 18.30
C ARG A 352 -8.25 -12.19 17.61
N GLU A 353 -8.71 -13.28 18.23
CA GLU A 353 -8.76 -14.63 17.64
C GLU A 353 -9.72 -14.70 16.44
N TYR A 354 -10.71 -13.79 16.39
CA TYR A 354 -11.63 -13.69 15.27
C TYR A 354 -11.11 -12.73 14.21
N PRO A 355 -11.09 -13.15 12.92
CA PRO A 355 -10.57 -12.34 11.84
C PRO A 355 -11.18 -10.96 11.71
N ILE A 356 -12.45 -10.81 12.07
CA ILE A 356 -13.17 -9.52 12.01
C ILE A 356 -12.56 -8.47 12.93
N ALA A 357 -12.06 -8.85 14.11
CA ALA A 357 -11.40 -7.93 15.03
C ALA A 357 -10.10 -7.39 14.44
N ARG A 358 -9.29 -8.25 13.81
CA ARG A 358 -8.06 -7.85 13.11
C ARG A 358 -8.39 -6.93 11.93
N ALA A 359 -9.37 -7.30 11.10
CA ALA A 359 -9.82 -6.48 9.98
C ALA A 359 -10.26 -5.08 10.42
N TYR A 360 -10.94 -4.95 11.57
CA TYR A 360 -11.35 -3.67 12.14
C TYR A 360 -10.15 -2.78 12.51
N LEU A 361 -9.13 -3.35 13.13
CA LEU A 361 -7.91 -2.62 13.51
C LEU A 361 -7.11 -2.21 12.28
N ASP A 362 -6.94 -3.11 11.30
CA ASP A 362 -6.15 -2.89 10.10
C ASP A 362 -6.77 -1.85 9.16
N ALA A 363 -8.11 -1.82 9.07
CA ALA A 363 -8.81 -0.89 8.18
C ALA A 363 -8.62 0.58 8.58
N ARG A 364 -8.40 0.87 9.87
CA ARG A 364 -8.48 2.24 10.38
C ARG A 364 -7.43 3.18 9.78
N VAL A 365 -6.23 2.69 9.52
CA VAL A 365 -5.14 3.51 8.95
C VAL A 365 -5.39 3.90 7.50
N GLN A 366 -6.23 3.16 6.77
CA GLN A 366 -6.45 3.39 5.35
C GLN A 366 -7.12 4.75 5.04
N THR A 367 -7.85 5.33 5.96
CA THR A 367 -8.40 6.69 5.84
C THR A 367 -7.35 7.78 6.13
N ILE A 368 -6.15 7.40 6.58
CA ILE A 368 -5.09 8.32 7.04
C ILE A 368 -3.93 8.36 6.04
N TYR A 369 -3.28 7.24 5.74
CA TYR A 369 -2.11 7.21 4.88
C TYR A 369 -2.46 7.42 3.39
N GLY A 370 -1.48 7.71 2.53
CA GLY A 370 -1.70 8.04 1.11
C GLY A 370 -2.51 9.33 0.90
N GLY A 371 -2.58 10.19 1.93
CA GLY A 371 -3.41 11.38 2.05
C GLY A 371 -4.68 11.12 2.85
N THR A 372 -4.93 11.94 3.89
CA THR A 372 -6.12 11.78 4.73
C THR A 372 -7.42 11.99 3.94
N THR A 373 -8.54 11.53 4.50
CA THR A 373 -9.88 11.81 3.97
C THR A 373 -10.07 13.30 3.62
N GLU A 374 -9.60 14.19 4.49
CA GLU A 374 -9.72 15.64 4.31
C GLU A 374 -8.89 16.13 3.12
N ILE A 375 -7.67 15.63 2.96
CA ILE A 375 -6.82 15.96 1.80
C ILE A 375 -7.45 15.44 0.50
N MET A 376 -8.04 14.23 0.50
CA MET A 376 -8.75 13.73 -0.67
C MET A 376 -9.95 14.63 -1.04
N LYS A 377 -10.74 15.02 -0.04
CA LYS A 377 -11.87 15.94 -0.24
C LYS A 377 -11.44 17.33 -0.71
N GLU A 378 -10.31 17.83 -0.22
CA GLU A 378 -9.72 19.10 -0.66
C GLU A 378 -9.31 19.06 -2.14
N ILE A 379 -8.65 17.99 -2.58
CA ILE A 379 -8.28 17.80 -4.00
C ILE A 379 -9.52 17.80 -4.88
N ILE A 380 -10.55 17.04 -4.49
CA ILE A 380 -11.81 16.96 -5.23
C ILE A 380 -12.54 18.32 -5.21
N GLY A 381 -12.65 18.95 -4.04
CA GLY A 381 -13.35 20.22 -3.88
C GLY A 381 -12.74 21.33 -4.75
N ARG A 382 -11.41 21.45 -4.77
CA ARG A 382 -10.72 22.41 -5.65
C ARG A 382 -10.99 22.18 -7.13
N SER A 383 -11.09 20.92 -7.56
CA SER A 383 -11.40 20.62 -8.97
C SER A 383 -12.82 21.00 -9.38
N LEU A 384 -13.73 21.13 -8.40
CA LEU A 384 -15.11 21.62 -8.63
C LEU A 384 -15.18 23.15 -8.77
N GLY A 385 -14.09 23.87 -8.54
CA GLY A 385 -14.02 25.33 -8.68
C GLY A 385 -14.62 26.08 -7.48
N VAL A 386 -14.67 25.44 -6.31
CA VAL A 386 -15.16 26.04 -5.05
C VAL A 386 -14.04 26.13 -4.01
#